data_251a7274f63da6a5c2af62f8877a5934
#
_entry.id   251a7274f63da6a5c2af62f8877a5934
#
_cell.length_a   1.000
_cell.length_b   1.000
_cell.length_c   1.000
_cell.angle_alpha   90.00
_cell.angle_beta   90.00
_cell.angle_gamma   90.00
#
_symmetry.space_group_name_H-M   'P 1'
#
loop_
_entity.id
_entity.type
_entity.pdbx_description
1 polymer ?
#
loop_
_entity_poly.entity_id
_entity_poly.type
_entity_poly.pdbx_seq_one_letter_code
_entity_poly.pdbx_strand_id
1 'polypeptide(L)'
;MTSRGQDIVSVIKQQIEQFGAALTMVDVGTVIEIGDGIARIHGLAAAKYNELLQFPNDIMGIALNLEEDSVAAVILGDYTVIKEGDEVRCTGRIAEVPVGDALIGRVVDPLGRPLDGRGQIKTKKARPIERVAPNVTMRKPVDTPVQTGIKAIDSLIPIGRGQRELIIGDRSTGKTAITLDTIINQKGGDLICVYVAIGQKASKVARVVATLEAHGAMEHTIVVAANAADSAALQYLAPYAGCAMGEEFMEAGKDALAVYDDLSKHGWAYRQLSLLLRRPPGREAYPGDVFYLHSRLLERAAKYAPEYGGGSLTALPIIETQAGDLSAYIPTNVISITDGQIYLETDLFNAGIRPALNVGLSVSRVGSAAQTKAMKQVAGRLRLDLAQYRELAAFAQFGTSELDKATRAQLERGQRITEVLKQTQYAPMSVEKQVMILYAAINGYLDDVPGDKVGAFEANLHRFMEANHPEIGKKIAKQKELTPEIEEKLKAAISEFKKGWAV
;
A
#
# COMPACT_ATOMS: atom_id res chain seq x y z
N MET A 1 -43.86 0.76 -66.18
CA MET A 1 -43.25 -0.39 -65.52
C MET A 1 -41.77 -0.11 -65.05
N THR A 2 -41.56 1.00 -64.36
CA THR A 2 -40.16 1.45 -64.00
C THR A 2 -40.02 1.80 -62.52
N SER A 3 -41.01 1.58 -61.70
CA SER A 3 -40.92 1.93 -60.25
C SER A 3 -40.46 0.78 -59.34
N ARG A 4 -40.74 -0.46 -59.70
CA ARG A 4 -40.38 -1.63 -58.88
C ARG A 4 -38.88 -1.98 -58.87
N GLY A 5 -38.15 -1.61 -59.93
CA GLY A 5 -36.70 -1.86 -60.01
C GLY A 5 -35.88 -0.90 -59.13
N GLN A 6 -36.34 0.34 -58.99
CA GLN A 6 -35.65 1.33 -58.16
C GLN A 6 -35.87 1.09 -56.69
N ASP A 7 -37.05 0.56 -56.27
CA ASP A 7 -37.31 0.21 -54.87
C ASP A 7 -36.50 -1.00 -54.42
N ILE A 8 -36.27 -1.98 -55.28
CA ILE A 8 -35.44 -3.14 -54.98
C ILE A 8 -33.95 -2.73 -54.83
N VAL A 9 -33.45 -1.86 -55.68
CA VAL A 9 -32.08 -1.36 -55.60
C VAL A 9 -31.87 -0.49 -54.35
N SER A 10 -32.85 0.31 -53.96
CA SER A 10 -32.76 1.10 -52.71
C SER A 10 -32.81 0.24 -51.47
N VAL A 11 -33.61 -0.81 -51.42
CA VAL A 11 -33.67 -1.78 -50.31
C VAL A 11 -32.37 -2.59 -50.23
N ILE A 12 -31.81 -3.01 -51.38
CA ILE A 12 -30.51 -3.72 -51.40
C ILE A 12 -29.37 -2.78 -50.97
N LYS A 13 -29.39 -1.51 -51.39
CA LYS A 13 -28.42 -0.52 -50.92
C LYS A 13 -28.54 -0.26 -49.43
N GLN A 14 -29.73 -0.13 -48.88
CA GLN A 14 -29.97 0.05 -47.46
C GLN A 14 -29.58 -1.20 -46.64
N GLN A 15 -29.78 -2.41 -47.17
CA GLN A 15 -29.29 -3.64 -46.55
C GLN A 15 -27.76 -3.76 -46.63
N ILE A 16 -27.12 -3.35 -47.73
CA ILE A 16 -25.66 -3.32 -47.85
C ILE A 16 -25.04 -2.25 -46.91
N GLU A 17 -25.69 -1.08 -46.77
CA GLU A 17 -25.27 -0.05 -45.83
C GLU A 17 -25.48 -0.47 -44.35
N GLN A 18 -26.51 -1.27 -44.05
CA GLN A 18 -26.71 -1.89 -42.75
C GLN A 18 -25.73 -3.09 -42.50
N PHE A 19 -25.26 -3.76 -43.56
CA PHE A 19 -24.20 -4.77 -43.46
C PHE A 19 -22.80 -4.16 -43.40
N GLY A 20 -22.66 -2.85 -43.50
CA GLY A 20 -21.42 -2.10 -43.27
C GLY A 20 -21.07 -1.87 -41.81
N ALA A 21 -21.73 -2.54 -40.87
CA ALA A 21 -21.17 -2.77 -39.54
C ALA A 21 -19.87 -3.56 -39.72
N ALA A 22 -18.74 -2.96 -39.38
CA ALA A 22 -17.44 -3.60 -39.41
C ALA A 22 -17.58 -5.05 -38.94
N LEU A 23 -17.33 -5.99 -39.86
CA LEU A 23 -17.10 -7.40 -39.50
C LEU A 23 -15.86 -7.40 -38.60
N THR A 24 -16.05 -7.22 -37.33
CA THR A 24 -15.02 -7.54 -36.32
C THR A 24 -14.85 -9.03 -36.47
N MET A 25 -13.77 -9.47 -37.13
CA MET A 25 -13.39 -10.88 -37.12
C MET A 25 -13.09 -11.24 -35.68
N VAL A 26 -14.07 -11.83 -35.00
CA VAL A 26 -13.89 -12.37 -33.67
C VAL A 26 -13.15 -13.68 -33.85
N ASP A 27 -11.92 -13.75 -33.38
CA ASP A 27 -11.15 -14.98 -33.38
C ASP A 27 -11.79 -15.94 -32.37
N VAL A 28 -12.13 -17.14 -32.85
CA VAL A 28 -12.89 -18.14 -32.08
C VAL A 28 -12.01 -19.36 -31.89
N GLY A 29 -11.94 -19.86 -30.66
CA GLY A 29 -11.25 -21.09 -30.30
C GLY A 29 -12.18 -22.07 -29.61
N THR A 30 -11.66 -23.25 -29.35
CA THR A 30 -12.39 -24.34 -28.66
C THR A 30 -11.61 -24.82 -27.45
N VAL A 31 -12.28 -24.98 -26.31
CA VAL A 31 -11.68 -25.54 -25.09
C VAL A 31 -11.30 -27.01 -25.34
N ILE A 32 -10.02 -27.33 -25.20
CA ILE A 32 -9.50 -28.69 -25.35
C ILE A 32 -9.17 -29.37 -24.01
N GLU A 33 -8.95 -28.56 -22.94
CA GLU A 33 -8.67 -29.04 -21.59
C GLU A 33 -9.17 -27.98 -20.60
N ILE A 34 -9.83 -28.40 -19.53
CA ILE A 34 -10.26 -27.51 -18.43
C ILE A 34 -10.00 -28.19 -17.10
N GLY A 35 -9.37 -27.47 -16.16
CA GLY A 35 -9.10 -27.97 -14.82
C GLY A 35 -8.46 -26.91 -13.94
N ASP A 36 -8.78 -26.93 -12.65
CA ASP A 36 -8.19 -26.06 -11.62
C ASP A 36 -8.21 -24.55 -11.97
N GLY A 37 -9.23 -24.11 -12.72
CA GLY A 37 -9.38 -22.71 -13.14
C GLY A 37 -8.51 -22.30 -14.34
N ILE A 38 -7.89 -23.26 -15.03
CA ILE A 38 -7.15 -23.05 -16.28
C ILE A 38 -7.89 -23.74 -17.42
N ALA A 39 -8.08 -23.04 -18.53
CA ALA A 39 -8.55 -23.60 -19.79
C ALA A 39 -7.43 -23.58 -20.82
N ARG A 40 -7.22 -24.68 -21.53
CA ARG A 40 -6.45 -24.74 -22.77
C ARG A 40 -7.41 -24.66 -23.94
N ILE A 41 -7.11 -23.76 -24.87
CA ILE A 41 -7.99 -23.43 -25.98
C ILE A 41 -7.19 -23.60 -27.25
N HIS A 42 -7.73 -24.42 -28.18
CA HIS A 42 -7.17 -24.56 -29.51
C HIS A 42 -7.71 -23.42 -30.41
N GLY A 43 -6.87 -22.90 -31.27
CA GLY A 43 -7.19 -21.71 -32.07
C GLY A 43 -6.80 -20.42 -31.33
N LEU A 44 -7.54 -19.33 -31.58
CA LEU A 44 -7.25 -17.99 -31.03
C LEU A 44 -5.86 -17.47 -31.43
N ALA A 45 -5.51 -17.63 -32.71
CA ALA A 45 -4.19 -17.25 -33.24
C ALA A 45 -3.88 -15.74 -33.10
N ALA A 46 -4.92 -14.88 -33.03
CA ALA A 46 -4.78 -13.45 -32.85
C ALA A 46 -4.83 -12.99 -31.38
N ALA A 47 -4.99 -13.91 -30.43
CA ALA A 47 -5.05 -13.57 -29.01
C ALA A 47 -3.76 -12.90 -28.52
N LYS A 48 -3.89 -11.88 -27.70
CA LYS A 48 -2.78 -11.15 -27.10
C LYS A 48 -2.55 -11.60 -25.65
N TYR A 49 -1.33 -11.47 -25.18
CA TYR A 49 -1.03 -11.65 -23.75
C TYR A 49 -1.87 -10.67 -22.91
N ASN A 50 -2.48 -11.18 -21.83
CA ASN A 50 -3.43 -10.47 -20.96
C ASN A 50 -4.74 -10.05 -21.65
N GLU A 51 -5.08 -10.59 -22.81
CA GLU A 51 -6.38 -10.35 -23.41
C GLU A 51 -7.50 -11.06 -22.65
N LEU A 52 -8.63 -10.36 -22.51
CA LEU A 52 -9.85 -10.94 -21.99
C LEU A 52 -10.46 -11.87 -23.03
N LEU A 53 -10.73 -13.08 -22.63
CA LEU A 53 -11.42 -14.11 -23.42
C LEU A 53 -12.80 -14.34 -22.84
N GLN A 54 -13.81 -14.43 -23.71
CA GLN A 54 -15.18 -14.70 -23.32
C GLN A 54 -15.51 -16.17 -23.51
N PHE A 55 -15.88 -16.82 -22.43
CA PHE A 55 -16.38 -18.20 -22.35
C PHE A 55 -17.90 -18.22 -22.33
N PRO A 56 -18.57 -19.38 -22.44
CA PRO A 56 -19.99 -19.50 -22.23
C PRO A 56 -20.45 -18.92 -20.89
N ASN A 57 -21.74 -18.51 -20.82
CA ASN A 57 -22.37 -17.90 -19.64
C ASN A 57 -21.71 -16.60 -19.19
N ASP A 58 -21.11 -15.83 -20.12
CA ASP A 58 -20.41 -14.57 -19.87
C ASP A 58 -19.24 -14.67 -18.88
N ILE A 59 -18.69 -15.86 -18.72
CA ILE A 59 -17.48 -16.06 -17.91
C ILE A 59 -16.30 -15.52 -18.68
N MET A 60 -15.50 -14.73 -17.96
CA MET A 60 -14.28 -14.15 -18.53
C MET A 60 -13.05 -14.95 -18.12
N GLY A 61 -12.08 -14.99 -19.01
CA GLY A 61 -10.73 -15.49 -18.73
C GLY A 61 -9.67 -14.54 -19.24
N ILE A 62 -8.43 -14.76 -18.85
CA ILE A 62 -7.27 -13.98 -19.30
C ILE A 62 -6.27 -14.93 -19.96
N ALA A 63 -5.85 -14.61 -21.20
CA ALA A 63 -4.80 -15.33 -21.91
C ALA A 63 -3.43 -15.07 -21.26
N LEU A 64 -2.78 -16.12 -20.73
CA LEU A 64 -1.49 -16.02 -20.04
C LEU A 64 -0.34 -16.78 -20.70
N ASN A 65 -0.63 -17.87 -21.41
CA ASN A 65 0.35 -18.56 -22.24
C ASN A 65 -0.16 -18.59 -23.67
N LEU A 66 0.66 -18.09 -24.59
CA LEU A 66 0.41 -18.13 -26.03
C LEU A 66 1.40 -19.14 -26.62
N GLU A 67 0.90 -20.30 -27.01
CA GLU A 67 1.67 -21.36 -27.65
C GLU A 67 1.34 -21.39 -29.17
N GLU A 68 2.06 -22.15 -29.96
CA GLU A 68 1.88 -22.18 -31.43
C GLU A 68 0.46 -22.57 -31.83
N ASP A 69 -0.11 -23.60 -31.20
CA ASP A 69 -1.42 -24.17 -31.55
C ASP A 69 -2.48 -23.97 -30.45
N SER A 70 -2.13 -23.38 -29.33
CA SER A 70 -3.03 -23.26 -28.18
C SER A 70 -2.77 -22.00 -27.34
N VAL A 71 -3.84 -21.56 -26.68
CA VAL A 71 -3.79 -20.50 -25.68
C VAL A 71 -4.21 -21.07 -24.34
N ALA A 72 -3.37 -20.89 -23.29
CA ALA A 72 -3.80 -21.20 -21.94
C ALA A 72 -4.30 -19.93 -21.24
N ALA A 73 -5.56 -20.01 -20.81
CA ALA A 73 -6.26 -18.93 -20.15
C ALA A 73 -6.61 -19.28 -18.71
N VAL A 74 -6.53 -18.28 -17.82
CA VAL A 74 -6.98 -18.38 -16.43
C VAL A 74 -8.40 -17.85 -16.33
N ILE A 75 -9.29 -18.63 -15.71
CA ILE A 75 -10.71 -18.29 -15.61
C ILE A 75 -10.95 -17.33 -14.43
N LEU A 76 -11.71 -16.27 -14.66
CA LEU A 76 -12.06 -15.23 -13.69
C LEU A 76 -13.45 -15.43 -13.05
N GLY A 77 -13.90 -16.66 -12.98
CA GLY A 77 -15.23 -17.02 -12.49
C GLY A 77 -15.32 -18.48 -12.11
N ASP A 78 -16.55 -19.00 -12.09
CA ASP A 78 -16.81 -20.41 -11.85
C ASP A 78 -16.44 -21.23 -13.09
N TYR A 79 -15.31 -21.90 -13.05
CA TYR A 79 -14.82 -22.73 -14.15
C TYR A 79 -15.56 -24.10 -14.25
N THR A 80 -16.32 -24.49 -13.22
CA THR A 80 -16.99 -25.81 -13.18
C THR A 80 -18.10 -25.95 -14.21
N VAL A 81 -18.60 -24.85 -14.72
CA VAL A 81 -19.64 -24.82 -15.77
C VAL A 81 -19.08 -24.86 -17.19
N ILE A 82 -17.77 -24.69 -17.37
CA ILE A 82 -17.08 -24.74 -18.66
C ILE A 82 -16.71 -26.19 -18.97
N LYS A 83 -16.86 -26.60 -20.23
CA LYS A 83 -16.63 -27.96 -20.70
C LYS A 83 -15.65 -28.00 -21.87
N GLU A 84 -15.01 -29.13 -22.06
CA GLU A 84 -14.29 -29.42 -23.29
C GLU A 84 -15.24 -29.36 -24.49
N GLY A 85 -14.82 -28.72 -25.58
CA GLY A 85 -15.63 -28.45 -26.75
C GLY A 85 -16.36 -27.10 -26.73
N ASP A 86 -16.36 -26.38 -25.62
CA ASP A 86 -16.98 -25.06 -25.54
C ASP A 86 -16.24 -24.02 -26.39
N GLU A 87 -17.03 -23.11 -26.99
CA GLU A 87 -16.52 -22.02 -27.82
C GLU A 87 -15.99 -20.89 -26.92
N VAL A 88 -14.82 -20.35 -27.28
CA VAL A 88 -14.19 -19.20 -26.60
C VAL A 88 -13.90 -18.11 -27.63
N ARG A 89 -14.14 -16.87 -27.29
CA ARG A 89 -13.99 -15.71 -28.17
C ARG A 89 -12.97 -14.72 -27.65
N CYS A 90 -12.10 -14.23 -28.54
CA CYS A 90 -11.28 -13.06 -28.27
C CYS A 90 -12.18 -11.82 -28.16
N THR A 91 -11.96 -11.00 -27.15
CA THR A 91 -12.70 -9.73 -26.98
C THR A 91 -12.00 -8.55 -27.63
N GLY A 92 -10.74 -8.69 -28.03
CA GLY A 92 -9.89 -7.58 -28.50
C GLY A 92 -9.48 -6.62 -27.38
N ARG A 93 -9.89 -6.88 -26.14
CA ARG A 93 -9.66 -6.00 -24.97
C ARG A 93 -8.65 -6.63 -24.03
N ILE A 94 -7.65 -5.87 -23.65
CA ILE A 94 -6.75 -6.24 -22.57
C ILE A 94 -7.51 -6.11 -21.23
N ALA A 95 -7.16 -6.93 -20.25
CA ALA A 95 -7.76 -6.88 -18.92
C ALA A 95 -7.69 -5.46 -18.34
N GLU A 96 -8.84 -4.89 -18.03
CA GLU A 96 -9.00 -3.52 -17.55
C GLU A 96 -9.92 -3.46 -16.32
N VAL A 97 -9.79 -2.38 -15.55
CA VAL A 97 -10.57 -2.15 -14.33
C VAL A 97 -11.20 -0.76 -14.38
N PRO A 98 -12.44 -0.60 -13.88
CA PRO A 98 -13.05 0.72 -13.74
C PRO A 98 -12.23 1.58 -12.75
N VAL A 99 -12.12 2.88 -13.04
CA VAL A 99 -11.33 3.83 -12.25
C VAL A 99 -12.07 5.16 -12.05
N GLY A 100 -11.56 5.99 -11.15
CA GLY A 100 -12.04 7.35 -10.89
C GLY A 100 -12.76 7.51 -9.55
N ASP A 101 -13.23 8.74 -9.30
CA ASP A 101 -13.79 9.16 -7.99
C ASP A 101 -15.02 8.31 -7.56
N ALA A 102 -15.74 7.68 -8.50
CA ALA A 102 -16.89 6.83 -8.20
C ALA A 102 -16.55 5.56 -7.38
N LEU A 103 -15.26 5.19 -7.31
CA LEU A 103 -14.79 4.07 -6.49
C LEU A 103 -14.44 4.47 -5.06
N ILE A 104 -14.28 5.74 -4.76
CA ILE A 104 -13.98 6.19 -3.40
C ILE A 104 -15.13 5.80 -2.46
N GLY A 105 -14.78 5.24 -1.31
CA GLY A 105 -15.76 4.73 -0.35
C GLY A 105 -16.32 3.34 -0.67
N ARG A 106 -15.87 2.68 -1.76
CA ARG A 106 -16.40 1.40 -2.21
C ARG A 106 -15.45 0.24 -1.89
N VAL A 107 -16.05 -0.93 -1.75
CA VAL A 107 -15.34 -2.21 -1.67
C VAL A 107 -15.62 -2.99 -2.95
N VAL A 108 -14.56 -3.32 -3.69
CA VAL A 108 -14.65 -3.97 -5.00
C VAL A 108 -13.75 -5.20 -5.09
N ASP A 109 -14.05 -6.08 -6.02
CA ASP A 109 -13.15 -7.15 -6.42
C ASP A 109 -12.07 -6.64 -7.42
N PRO A 110 -11.08 -7.46 -7.80
CA PRO A 110 -10.04 -7.08 -8.77
C PRO A 110 -10.53 -6.70 -10.17
N LEU A 111 -11.77 -7.01 -10.51
CA LEU A 111 -12.42 -6.63 -11.77
C LEU A 111 -13.29 -5.36 -11.62
N GLY A 112 -13.29 -4.74 -10.43
CA GLY A 112 -14.10 -3.56 -10.11
C GLY A 112 -15.56 -3.86 -9.84
N ARG A 113 -15.96 -5.13 -9.65
CA ARG A 113 -17.34 -5.49 -9.27
C ARG A 113 -17.54 -5.16 -7.79
N PRO A 114 -18.67 -4.51 -7.43
CA PRO A 114 -18.93 -4.12 -6.04
C PRO A 114 -19.17 -5.34 -5.14
N LEU A 115 -18.55 -5.34 -3.97
CA LEU A 115 -18.69 -6.33 -2.91
C LEU A 115 -19.46 -5.78 -1.69
N ASP A 116 -19.74 -4.47 -1.67
CA ASP A 116 -20.32 -3.74 -0.53
C ASP A 116 -21.84 -3.67 -0.52
N GLY A 117 -22.52 -4.29 -1.49
CA GLY A 117 -23.97 -4.26 -1.59
C GLY A 117 -24.57 -2.90 -1.97
N ARG A 118 -23.74 -1.88 -2.29
CA ARG A 118 -24.20 -0.51 -2.60
C ARG A 118 -24.54 -0.31 -4.09
N GLY A 119 -24.81 -1.39 -4.83
CA GLY A 119 -25.16 -1.36 -6.25
C GLY A 119 -23.96 -1.07 -7.17
N GLN A 120 -24.24 -1.03 -8.49
CA GLN A 120 -23.21 -0.89 -9.51
C GLN A 120 -22.50 0.47 -9.46
N ILE A 121 -21.20 0.46 -9.79
CA ILE A 121 -20.35 1.64 -9.86
C ILE A 121 -20.51 2.29 -11.24
N LYS A 122 -20.99 3.52 -11.25
CA LYS A 122 -21.24 4.27 -12.48
C LYS A 122 -20.00 5.08 -12.85
N THR A 123 -19.10 4.48 -13.61
CA THR A 123 -17.97 5.16 -14.22
C THR A 123 -17.86 4.78 -15.69
N LYS A 124 -17.41 5.74 -16.53
CA LYS A 124 -17.11 5.49 -17.95
C LYS A 124 -15.61 5.30 -18.18
N LYS A 125 -14.79 5.50 -17.14
CA LYS A 125 -13.34 5.38 -17.22
C LYS A 125 -12.92 3.97 -16.84
N ALA A 126 -12.07 3.37 -17.65
CA ALA A 126 -11.39 2.11 -17.37
C ALA A 126 -9.90 2.27 -17.69
N ARG A 127 -9.06 1.48 -17.01
CA ARG A 127 -7.62 1.43 -17.26
C ARG A 127 -7.16 -0.01 -17.39
N PRO A 128 -6.18 -0.28 -18.26
CA PRO A 128 -5.50 -1.57 -18.28
C PRO A 128 -4.93 -1.89 -16.89
N ILE A 129 -5.14 -3.11 -16.45
CA ILE A 129 -4.63 -3.60 -15.16
C ILE A 129 -3.10 -3.65 -15.18
N GLU A 130 -2.51 -4.11 -16.28
CA GLU A 130 -1.07 -4.09 -16.50
C GLU A 130 -0.66 -2.93 -17.40
N ARG A 131 0.40 -2.23 -17.00
CA ARG A 131 0.94 -1.08 -17.70
C ARG A 131 2.45 -0.97 -17.45
N VAL A 132 3.15 -0.40 -18.42
CA VAL A 132 4.56 -0.06 -18.28
C VAL A 132 4.71 1.06 -17.23
N ALA A 133 5.66 0.89 -16.33
CA ALA A 133 5.98 1.89 -15.30
C ALA A 133 6.43 3.23 -15.93
N PRO A 134 6.21 4.37 -15.25
CA PRO A 134 6.71 5.67 -15.69
C PRO A 134 8.23 5.63 -15.93
N ASN A 135 8.68 6.20 -17.04
CA ASN A 135 10.10 6.29 -17.34
C ASN A 135 10.81 7.32 -16.45
N VAL A 136 12.15 7.38 -16.55
CA VAL A 136 12.97 8.24 -15.70
C VAL A 136 12.72 9.73 -15.92
N THR A 137 12.34 10.13 -17.12
CA THR A 137 12.09 11.55 -17.46
C THR A 137 10.77 12.06 -16.88
N MET A 138 9.83 11.17 -16.59
CA MET A 138 8.54 11.53 -15.97
C MET A 138 8.65 11.69 -14.45
N ARG A 139 9.71 11.19 -13.83
CA ARG A 139 9.87 11.15 -12.38
C ARG A 139 10.55 12.39 -11.83
N LYS A 140 10.08 12.82 -10.66
CA LYS A 140 10.73 13.83 -9.81
C LYS A 140 11.23 13.15 -8.53
N PRO A 141 12.33 13.63 -7.92
CA PRO A 141 12.74 13.18 -6.59
C PRO A 141 11.64 13.37 -5.54
N VAL A 142 11.55 12.42 -4.62
CA VAL A 142 10.57 12.46 -3.51
C VAL A 142 11.01 13.49 -2.48
N ASP A 143 10.17 14.49 -2.23
CA ASP A 143 10.46 15.65 -1.40
C ASP A 143 9.28 16.06 -0.46
N THR A 144 8.18 15.33 -0.52
CA THR A 144 6.96 15.65 0.22
C THR A 144 6.59 14.47 1.12
N PRO A 145 6.36 14.67 2.43
CA PRO A 145 6.06 13.57 3.34
C PRO A 145 4.66 12.98 3.12
N VAL A 146 4.55 11.66 3.34
CA VAL A 146 3.31 11.01 3.75
C VAL A 146 3.33 10.96 5.28
N GLN A 147 2.46 11.70 5.92
CA GLN A 147 2.34 11.67 7.38
C GLN A 147 1.59 10.40 7.78
N THR A 148 2.28 9.47 8.43
CA THR A 148 1.63 8.24 8.90
C THR A 148 0.84 8.43 10.18
N GLY A 149 1.15 9.49 10.92
CA GLY A 149 0.61 9.75 12.26
C GLY A 149 1.24 8.87 13.33
N ILE A 150 2.26 8.08 12.98
CA ILE A 150 2.97 7.18 13.88
C ILE A 150 4.33 7.80 14.21
N LYS A 151 4.53 8.19 15.48
CA LYS A 151 5.74 8.88 15.96
C LYS A 151 7.03 8.20 15.53
N ALA A 152 7.11 6.88 15.71
CA ALA A 152 8.29 6.10 15.42
C ALA A 152 8.62 6.08 13.91
N ILE A 153 7.60 6.09 13.02
CA ILE A 153 7.80 6.07 11.58
C ILE A 153 8.12 7.48 11.08
N ASP A 154 7.28 8.47 11.38
CA ASP A 154 7.45 9.83 10.87
C ASP A 154 8.78 10.46 11.33
N SER A 155 9.30 10.07 12.51
CA SER A 155 10.59 10.55 13.02
C SER A 155 11.81 9.77 12.54
N LEU A 156 11.74 8.43 12.45
CA LEU A 156 12.92 7.60 12.23
C LEU A 156 13.01 7.03 10.81
N ILE A 157 11.87 6.71 10.19
CA ILE A 157 11.78 6.06 8.88
C ILE A 157 10.68 6.76 8.07
N PRO A 158 10.89 8.04 7.73
CA PRO A 158 9.87 8.83 7.05
C PRO A 158 9.56 8.28 5.66
N ILE A 159 8.30 8.35 5.29
CA ILE A 159 7.78 7.94 3.99
C ILE A 159 7.43 9.18 3.18
N GLY A 160 7.84 9.20 1.92
CA GLY A 160 7.53 10.31 1.01
C GLY A 160 6.48 9.95 -0.04
N ARG A 161 5.80 10.94 -0.57
CA ARG A 161 4.82 10.79 -1.65
C ARG A 161 5.52 10.35 -2.94
N GLY A 162 5.16 9.17 -3.43
CA GLY A 162 5.81 8.52 -4.57
C GLY A 162 6.88 7.49 -4.20
N GLN A 163 7.15 7.28 -2.91
CA GLN A 163 8.10 6.30 -2.41
C GLN A 163 7.46 4.90 -2.33
N ARG A 164 8.30 3.87 -2.42
CA ARG A 164 7.95 2.47 -2.15
C ARG A 164 8.59 2.04 -0.85
N GLU A 165 7.81 1.94 0.21
CA GLU A 165 8.32 1.55 1.53
C GLU A 165 7.71 0.23 1.96
N LEU A 166 8.55 -0.79 2.14
CA LEU A 166 8.14 -2.13 2.53
C LEU A 166 7.83 -2.19 4.02
N ILE A 167 6.71 -2.83 4.38
CA ILE A 167 6.41 -3.20 5.76
C ILE A 167 6.58 -4.71 5.88
N ILE A 168 7.56 -5.15 6.65
CA ILE A 168 7.96 -6.55 6.73
C ILE A 168 8.05 -7.04 8.17
N GLY A 169 7.68 -8.28 8.42
CA GLY A 169 7.76 -8.93 9.73
C GLY A 169 6.87 -10.16 9.82
N ASP A 170 6.96 -10.86 10.93
CA ASP A 170 6.19 -12.07 11.17
C ASP A 170 4.69 -11.81 11.30
N ARG A 171 3.92 -12.88 11.28
CA ARG A 171 2.46 -12.79 11.44
C ARG A 171 2.10 -12.13 12.76
N SER A 172 1.09 -11.24 12.74
CA SER A 172 0.52 -10.54 13.90
C SER A 172 1.46 -9.54 14.59
N THR A 173 2.55 -9.10 13.97
CA THR A 173 3.47 -8.08 14.51
C THR A 173 2.99 -6.63 14.35
N GLY A 174 1.81 -6.41 13.72
CA GLY A 174 1.22 -5.07 13.58
C GLY A 174 1.32 -4.46 12.18
N LYS A 175 1.78 -5.20 11.15
CA LYS A 175 1.91 -4.69 9.77
C LYS A 175 0.66 -3.98 9.25
N THR A 176 -0.48 -4.66 9.32
CA THR A 176 -1.79 -4.10 8.90
C THR A 176 -2.19 -2.89 9.76
N ALA A 177 -1.88 -2.86 11.06
CA ALA A 177 -2.20 -1.73 11.93
C ALA A 177 -1.49 -0.45 11.48
N ILE A 178 -0.20 -0.53 11.11
CA ILE A 178 0.57 0.60 10.58
C ILE A 178 -0.08 1.17 9.32
N THR A 179 -0.51 0.30 8.39
CA THR A 179 -1.15 0.77 7.16
C THR A 179 -2.52 1.40 7.40
N LEU A 180 -3.30 0.85 8.33
CA LEU A 180 -4.59 1.43 8.69
C LEU A 180 -4.43 2.76 9.41
N ASP A 181 -3.48 2.90 10.35
CA ASP A 181 -3.16 4.18 10.98
C ASP A 181 -2.73 5.23 9.94
N THR A 182 -1.91 4.82 8.97
CA THR A 182 -1.51 5.70 7.87
C THR A 182 -2.70 6.18 7.05
N ILE A 183 -3.65 5.28 6.71
CA ILE A 183 -4.88 5.63 5.99
C ILE A 183 -5.78 6.55 6.83
N ILE A 184 -6.00 6.21 8.10
CA ILE A 184 -6.84 7.00 9.03
C ILE A 184 -6.28 8.42 9.18
N ASN A 185 -4.96 8.56 9.22
CA ASN A 185 -4.31 9.87 9.35
C ASN A 185 -4.48 10.78 8.11
N GLN A 186 -4.90 10.25 6.97
CA GLN A 186 -5.16 11.05 5.76
C GLN A 186 -6.53 11.75 5.78
N LYS A 187 -7.36 11.50 6.79
CA LYS A 187 -8.69 12.11 6.90
C LYS A 187 -8.61 13.64 6.85
N GLY A 188 -9.37 14.23 5.94
CA GLY A 188 -9.37 15.68 5.70
C GLY A 188 -8.14 16.21 4.95
N GLY A 189 -7.26 15.31 4.51
CA GLY A 189 -6.13 15.62 3.63
C GLY A 189 -6.46 15.47 2.15
N ASP A 190 -5.42 15.47 1.32
CA ASP A 190 -5.49 15.41 -0.15
C ASP A 190 -5.07 14.07 -0.74
N LEU A 191 -4.71 13.09 0.11
CA LEU A 191 -4.21 11.79 -0.31
C LEU A 191 -5.35 10.78 -0.46
N ILE A 192 -5.53 10.22 -1.65
CA ILE A 192 -6.49 9.13 -1.90
C ILE A 192 -5.82 7.80 -1.62
N CYS A 193 -6.47 6.95 -0.84
CA CYS A 193 -5.93 5.66 -0.43
C CYS A 193 -6.58 4.51 -1.19
N VAL A 194 -5.78 3.52 -1.57
CA VAL A 194 -6.25 2.24 -2.14
C VAL A 194 -5.71 1.12 -1.26
N TYR A 195 -6.58 0.43 -0.55
CA TYR A 195 -6.22 -0.74 0.27
C TYR A 195 -6.52 -2.01 -0.49
N VAL A 196 -5.50 -2.78 -0.81
CA VAL A 196 -5.61 -4.03 -1.57
C VAL A 196 -5.42 -5.23 -0.64
N ALA A 197 -6.50 -5.94 -0.35
CA ALA A 197 -6.48 -7.19 0.40
C ALA A 197 -6.25 -8.37 -0.53
N ILE A 198 -5.13 -9.08 -0.37
CA ILE A 198 -4.71 -10.18 -1.24
C ILE A 198 -4.71 -11.49 -0.46
N GLY A 199 -5.56 -12.44 -0.82
CA GLY A 199 -5.64 -13.75 -0.19
C GLY A 199 -5.95 -13.70 1.32
N GLN A 200 -6.62 -12.63 1.78
CA GLN A 200 -7.02 -12.46 3.17
C GLN A 200 -8.34 -13.17 3.45
N LYS A 201 -8.55 -13.58 4.70
CA LYS A 201 -9.87 -14.10 5.12
C LYS A 201 -10.93 -13.00 5.00
N ALA A 202 -12.10 -13.32 4.47
CA ALA A 202 -13.21 -12.35 4.33
C ALA A 202 -13.55 -11.64 5.65
N SER A 203 -13.48 -12.35 6.79
CA SER A 203 -13.67 -11.77 8.12
C SER A 203 -12.63 -10.73 8.50
N LYS A 204 -11.37 -10.88 8.03
CA LYS A 204 -10.31 -9.88 8.23
C LYS A 204 -10.57 -8.65 7.37
N VAL A 205 -10.96 -8.84 6.11
CA VAL A 205 -11.31 -7.74 5.20
C VAL A 205 -12.49 -6.95 5.75
N ALA A 206 -13.55 -7.62 6.20
CA ALA A 206 -14.70 -6.97 6.82
C ALA A 206 -14.32 -6.15 8.06
N ARG A 207 -13.40 -6.65 8.90
CA ARG A 207 -12.88 -5.90 10.06
C ARG A 207 -12.09 -4.65 9.63
N VAL A 208 -11.27 -4.75 8.58
CA VAL A 208 -10.54 -3.60 8.02
C VAL A 208 -11.52 -2.53 7.56
N VAL A 209 -12.53 -2.91 6.77
CA VAL A 209 -13.56 -1.98 6.28
C VAL A 209 -14.30 -1.33 7.46
N ALA A 210 -14.77 -2.11 8.43
CA ALA A 210 -15.44 -1.59 9.61
C ALA A 210 -14.55 -0.63 10.43
N THR A 211 -13.24 -0.90 10.53
CA THR A 211 -12.30 0.00 11.21
C THR A 211 -12.15 1.31 10.45
N LEU A 212 -12.01 1.27 9.13
CA LEU A 212 -11.91 2.48 8.29
C LEU A 212 -13.22 3.30 8.33
N GLU A 213 -14.37 2.65 8.30
CA GLU A 213 -15.68 3.30 8.44
C GLU A 213 -15.84 3.98 9.80
N ALA A 214 -15.50 3.28 10.89
CA ALA A 214 -15.59 3.82 12.26
C ALA A 214 -14.76 5.11 12.45
N HIS A 215 -13.65 5.25 11.71
CA HIS A 215 -12.78 6.44 11.76
C HIS A 215 -13.11 7.45 10.65
N GLY A 216 -14.10 7.18 9.79
CA GLY A 216 -14.47 8.03 8.65
C GLY A 216 -13.41 8.02 7.53
N ALA A 217 -12.53 7.01 7.51
CA ALA A 217 -11.45 6.93 6.53
C ALA A 217 -11.91 6.37 5.17
N MET A 218 -13.10 5.78 5.09
CA MET A 218 -13.68 5.35 3.80
C MET A 218 -13.98 6.52 2.87
N GLU A 219 -14.13 7.74 3.38
CA GLU A 219 -14.38 8.94 2.56
C GLU A 219 -13.26 9.27 1.56
N HIS A 220 -12.06 8.72 1.77
CA HIS A 220 -10.91 8.89 0.88
C HIS A 220 -10.23 7.56 0.53
N THR A 221 -10.92 6.42 0.75
CA THR A 221 -10.33 5.09 0.57
C THR A 221 -11.14 4.23 -0.40
N ILE A 222 -10.44 3.53 -1.29
CA ILE A 222 -10.95 2.45 -2.14
C ILE A 222 -10.43 1.14 -1.54
N VAL A 223 -11.28 0.13 -1.39
CA VAL A 223 -10.87 -1.21 -0.94
C VAL A 223 -11.01 -2.19 -2.10
N VAL A 224 -9.92 -2.83 -2.49
CA VAL A 224 -9.90 -3.91 -3.49
C VAL A 224 -9.67 -5.22 -2.74
N ALA A 225 -10.58 -6.18 -2.85
CA ALA A 225 -10.51 -7.42 -2.10
C ALA A 225 -10.52 -8.66 -3.00
N ALA A 226 -9.45 -9.46 -2.90
CA ALA A 226 -9.41 -10.84 -3.36
C ALA A 226 -9.23 -11.74 -2.13
N ASN A 227 -10.30 -12.41 -1.73
CA ASN A 227 -10.32 -13.19 -0.51
C ASN A 227 -9.55 -14.52 -0.68
N ALA A 228 -9.25 -15.19 0.42
CA ALA A 228 -8.54 -16.47 0.40
C ALA A 228 -9.34 -17.61 -0.28
N ALA A 229 -10.67 -17.47 -0.39
CA ALA A 229 -11.54 -18.40 -1.10
C ALA A 229 -11.66 -18.11 -2.60
N ASP A 230 -11.21 -16.93 -3.04
CA ASP A 230 -11.26 -16.55 -4.44
C ASP A 230 -10.15 -17.25 -5.23
N SER A 231 -10.32 -17.37 -6.54
CA SER A 231 -9.34 -18.02 -7.40
C SER A 231 -7.96 -17.37 -7.32
N ALA A 232 -6.91 -18.14 -7.55
CA ALA A 232 -5.54 -17.63 -7.65
C ALA A 232 -5.42 -16.51 -8.70
N ALA A 233 -6.24 -16.55 -9.76
CA ALA A 233 -6.31 -15.51 -10.78
C ALA A 233 -6.73 -14.15 -10.21
N LEU A 234 -7.80 -14.11 -9.41
CA LEU A 234 -8.24 -12.87 -8.78
C LEU A 234 -7.22 -12.35 -7.77
N GLN A 235 -6.60 -13.25 -6.99
CA GLN A 235 -5.52 -12.86 -6.08
C GLN A 235 -4.29 -12.30 -6.82
N TYR A 236 -3.97 -12.85 -7.99
CA TYR A 236 -2.91 -12.35 -8.88
C TYR A 236 -3.24 -10.95 -9.44
N LEU A 237 -4.47 -10.72 -9.87
CA LEU A 237 -4.88 -9.45 -10.46
C LEU A 237 -5.03 -8.32 -9.43
N ALA A 238 -5.37 -8.63 -8.19
CA ALA A 238 -5.74 -7.64 -7.17
C ALA A 238 -4.74 -6.48 -7.01
N PRO A 239 -3.42 -6.71 -6.84
CA PRO A 239 -2.49 -5.60 -6.67
C PRO A 239 -2.34 -4.74 -7.92
N TYR A 240 -2.42 -5.32 -9.11
CA TYR A 240 -2.37 -4.56 -10.37
C TYR A 240 -3.62 -3.71 -10.57
N ALA A 241 -4.79 -4.24 -10.23
CA ALA A 241 -6.05 -3.51 -10.27
C ALA A 241 -6.03 -2.30 -9.31
N GLY A 242 -5.60 -2.53 -8.06
CA GLY A 242 -5.45 -1.45 -7.09
C GLY A 242 -4.41 -0.41 -7.50
N CYS A 243 -3.32 -0.84 -8.14
CA CYS A 243 -2.32 0.06 -8.71
C CYS A 243 -2.93 0.94 -9.81
N ALA A 244 -3.66 0.34 -10.76
CA ALA A 244 -4.32 1.07 -11.85
C ALA A 244 -5.35 2.10 -11.33
N MET A 245 -6.06 1.77 -10.24
CA MET A 245 -6.96 2.72 -9.57
C MET A 245 -6.19 3.89 -8.96
N GLY A 246 -5.04 3.65 -8.33
CA GLY A 246 -4.17 4.69 -7.78
C GLY A 246 -3.53 5.58 -8.86
N GLU A 247 -3.11 4.98 -9.99
CA GLU A 247 -2.53 5.71 -11.13
C GLU A 247 -3.49 6.70 -11.78
N GLU A 248 -4.80 6.44 -11.75
CA GLU A 248 -5.79 7.40 -12.26
C GLU A 248 -5.69 8.73 -11.52
N PHE A 249 -5.52 8.69 -10.19
CA PHE A 249 -5.35 9.90 -9.39
C PHE A 249 -3.99 10.55 -9.60
N MET A 250 -2.92 9.76 -9.68
CA MET A 250 -1.57 10.26 -9.95
C MET A 250 -1.51 11.03 -11.27
N GLU A 251 -2.09 10.49 -12.34
CA GLU A 251 -2.12 11.16 -13.66
C GLU A 251 -3.07 12.35 -13.71
N ALA A 252 -4.07 12.39 -12.83
CA ALA A 252 -4.92 13.57 -12.64
C ALA A 252 -4.25 14.68 -11.80
N GLY A 253 -2.96 14.54 -11.48
CA GLY A 253 -2.20 15.50 -10.68
C GLY A 253 -2.50 15.44 -9.18
N LYS A 254 -3.18 14.37 -8.71
CA LYS A 254 -3.46 14.12 -7.30
C LYS A 254 -2.43 13.16 -6.71
N ASP A 255 -2.39 13.08 -5.40
CA ASP A 255 -1.54 12.10 -4.70
C ASP A 255 -2.38 10.89 -4.26
N ALA A 256 -1.82 9.69 -4.46
CA ALA A 256 -2.45 8.44 -4.07
C ALA A 256 -1.48 7.57 -3.25
N LEU A 257 -2.05 6.73 -2.40
CA LEU A 257 -1.37 5.72 -1.59
C LEU A 257 -1.96 4.34 -1.88
N ALA A 258 -1.16 3.39 -2.33
CA ALA A 258 -1.56 2.00 -2.51
C ALA A 258 -0.92 1.12 -1.43
N VAL A 259 -1.75 0.42 -0.66
CA VAL A 259 -1.33 -0.58 0.33
C VAL A 259 -1.60 -1.96 -0.25
N TYR A 260 -0.60 -2.85 -0.24
CA TYR A 260 -0.73 -4.23 -0.72
C TYR A 260 -0.61 -5.22 0.44
N ASP A 261 -1.71 -5.67 1.01
CA ASP A 261 -1.77 -6.61 2.16
C ASP A 261 -2.21 -8.02 1.72
N ASP A 262 -1.33 -8.96 1.37
CA ASP A 262 0.12 -8.89 1.33
C ASP A 262 0.70 -9.48 0.02
N LEU A 263 1.89 -9.05 -0.35
CA LEU A 263 2.57 -9.54 -1.55
C LEU A 263 3.16 -10.94 -1.39
N SER A 264 3.28 -11.48 -0.18
CA SER A 264 3.64 -12.89 0.03
C SER A 264 2.57 -13.80 -0.59
N LYS A 265 1.29 -13.52 -0.32
CA LYS A 265 0.16 -14.27 -0.90
C LYS A 265 0.02 -14.03 -2.40
N HIS A 266 0.32 -12.82 -2.87
CA HIS A 266 0.41 -12.56 -4.30
C HIS A 266 1.43 -13.47 -4.99
N GLY A 267 2.62 -13.61 -4.40
CA GLY A 267 3.63 -14.55 -4.89
C GLY A 267 3.15 -15.99 -4.86
N TRP A 268 2.42 -16.42 -3.82
CA TRP A 268 1.86 -17.78 -3.75
C TRP A 268 0.81 -18.04 -4.83
N ALA A 269 -0.09 -17.08 -5.05
CA ALA A 269 -1.07 -17.17 -6.14
C ALA A 269 -0.39 -17.29 -7.51
N TYR A 270 0.64 -16.48 -7.76
CA TYR A 270 1.41 -16.57 -9.00
C TYR A 270 2.17 -17.87 -9.16
N ARG A 271 2.75 -18.42 -8.08
CA ARG A 271 3.36 -19.76 -8.08
C ARG A 271 2.35 -20.83 -8.43
N GLN A 272 1.17 -20.81 -7.83
CA GLN A 272 0.08 -21.73 -8.14
C GLN A 272 -0.31 -21.66 -9.61
N LEU A 273 -0.59 -20.46 -10.15
CA LEU A 273 -0.92 -20.27 -11.55
C LEU A 273 0.18 -20.78 -12.49
N SER A 274 1.44 -20.49 -12.16
CA SER A 274 2.58 -20.90 -12.98
C SER A 274 2.75 -22.42 -13.03
N LEU A 275 2.53 -23.12 -11.92
CA LEU A 275 2.56 -24.59 -11.87
C LEU A 275 1.40 -25.21 -12.66
N LEU A 276 0.18 -24.64 -12.55
CA LEU A 276 -0.97 -25.09 -13.32
C LEU A 276 -0.79 -24.85 -14.83
N LEU A 277 -0.12 -23.76 -15.20
CA LEU A 277 0.28 -23.46 -16.59
C LEU A 277 1.49 -24.28 -17.06
N ARG A 278 1.98 -25.23 -16.24
CA ARG A 278 3.12 -26.10 -16.52
C ARG A 278 4.43 -25.35 -16.81
N ARG A 279 4.58 -24.12 -16.27
CA ARG A 279 5.84 -23.39 -16.35
C ARG A 279 6.89 -24.05 -15.47
N PRO A 280 8.17 -24.14 -15.90
CA PRO A 280 9.21 -24.79 -15.12
C PRO A 280 9.42 -24.06 -13.77
N PRO A 281 9.40 -24.79 -12.64
CA PRO A 281 9.63 -24.20 -11.32
C PRO A 281 11.12 -23.92 -11.08
N GLY A 282 11.41 -22.81 -10.40
CA GLY A 282 12.73 -22.47 -9.89
C GLY A 282 12.83 -22.63 -8.36
N ARG A 283 13.57 -21.74 -7.71
CA ARG A 283 13.76 -21.72 -6.23
C ARG A 283 12.40 -21.67 -5.51
N GLU A 284 12.21 -22.52 -4.51
CA GLU A 284 10.97 -22.64 -3.72
C GLU A 284 9.71 -22.85 -4.58
N ALA A 285 9.88 -23.51 -5.74
CA ALA A 285 8.84 -23.73 -6.75
C ALA A 285 8.24 -22.46 -7.36
N TYR A 286 8.84 -21.29 -7.15
CA TYR A 286 8.46 -20.07 -7.87
C TYR A 286 8.95 -20.13 -9.32
N PRO A 287 8.20 -19.51 -10.27
CA PRO A 287 8.70 -19.36 -11.63
C PRO A 287 9.87 -18.36 -11.67
N GLY A 288 10.71 -18.45 -12.69
CA GLY A 288 11.92 -17.62 -12.81
C GLY A 288 11.67 -16.11 -12.89
N ASP A 289 10.47 -15.71 -13.26
CA ASP A 289 10.05 -14.30 -13.39
C ASP A 289 9.34 -13.71 -12.16
N VAL A 290 9.39 -14.38 -11.01
CA VAL A 290 8.73 -13.86 -9.77
C VAL A 290 9.31 -12.53 -9.30
N PHE A 291 10.58 -12.24 -9.57
CA PHE A 291 11.14 -10.91 -9.32
C PHE A 291 10.42 -9.87 -10.19
N TYR A 292 10.22 -10.16 -11.46
CA TYR A 292 9.52 -9.26 -12.38
C TYR A 292 8.05 -9.08 -12.03
N LEU A 293 7.41 -10.09 -11.43
CA LEU A 293 6.04 -9.96 -10.89
C LEU A 293 5.89 -8.75 -9.96
N HIS A 294 6.77 -8.63 -8.97
CA HIS A 294 6.71 -7.54 -7.99
C HIS A 294 7.37 -6.26 -8.49
N SER A 295 8.45 -6.33 -9.28
CA SER A 295 9.13 -5.14 -9.78
C SER A 295 8.27 -4.35 -10.76
N ARG A 296 7.58 -5.01 -11.72
CA ARG A 296 6.68 -4.32 -12.65
C ARG A 296 5.47 -3.69 -11.97
N LEU A 297 5.04 -4.21 -10.80
CA LEU A 297 4.00 -3.59 -9.99
C LEU A 297 4.53 -2.36 -9.25
N LEU A 298 5.62 -2.54 -8.49
CA LEU A 298 6.12 -1.53 -7.56
C LEU A 298 6.82 -0.37 -8.28
N GLU A 299 7.40 -0.60 -9.45
CA GLU A 299 7.98 0.47 -10.27
C GLU A 299 6.94 1.45 -10.85
N ARG A 300 5.66 1.09 -10.83
CA ARG A 300 4.56 2.00 -11.19
C ARG A 300 4.35 3.11 -10.16
N ALA A 301 4.75 2.87 -8.90
CA ALA A 301 4.75 3.90 -7.86
C ALA A 301 5.87 4.91 -8.13
N ALA A 302 5.50 6.18 -8.21
CA ALA A 302 6.42 7.27 -8.52
C ALA A 302 5.82 8.64 -8.12
N LYS A 303 6.69 9.66 -8.09
CA LYS A 303 6.26 11.06 -8.09
C LYS A 303 6.52 11.65 -9.48
N TYR A 304 5.49 12.20 -10.10
CA TYR A 304 5.60 12.83 -11.42
C TYR A 304 6.22 14.22 -11.32
N ALA A 305 6.99 14.57 -12.34
CA ALA A 305 7.44 15.93 -12.55
C ALA A 305 6.24 16.84 -12.91
N PRO A 306 6.31 18.15 -12.60
CA PRO A 306 5.20 19.09 -12.81
C PRO A 306 4.65 19.10 -14.25
N GLU A 307 5.53 18.94 -15.24
CA GLU A 307 5.17 18.87 -16.67
C GLU A 307 4.32 17.63 -17.03
N TYR A 308 4.30 16.62 -16.16
CA TYR A 308 3.46 15.41 -16.29
C TYR A 308 2.30 15.38 -15.28
N GLY A 309 1.95 16.55 -14.71
CA GLY A 309 0.82 16.71 -13.79
C GLY A 309 1.21 16.77 -12.31
N GLY A 310 2.44 16.41 -11.92
CA GLY A 310 2.97 16.57 -10.56
C GLY A 310 2.37 15.66 -9.49
N GLY A 311 1.45 14.75 -9.82
CA GLY A 311 0.85 13.81 -8.90
C GLY A 311 1.82 12.69 -8.46
N SER A 312 1.41 11.89 -7.47
CA SER A 312 2.21 10.78 -6.99
C SER A 312 1.39 9.54 -6.67
N LEU A 313 2.03 8.37 -6.78
CA LEU A 313 1.54 7.11 -6.25
C LEU A 313 2.59 6.54 -5.30
N THR A 314 2.25 6.48 -4.01
CA THR A 314 3.08 5.87 -2.97
C THR A 314 2.68 4.41 -2.80
N ALA A 315 3.63 3.50 -2.63
CA ALA A 315 3.36 2.08 -2.41
C ALA A 315 3.83 1.64 -1.02
N LEU A 316 2.93 0.99 -0.28
CA LEU A 316 3.22 0.30 0.97
C LEU A 316 2.95 -1.20 0.81
N PRO A 317 3.87 -1.96 0.19
CA PRO A 317 3.78 -3.41 0.15
C PRO A 317 4.00 -3.99 1.56
N ILE A 318 3.25 -5.05 1.87
CA ILE A 318 3.41 -5.85 3.07
C ILE A 318 3.99 -7.21 2.68
N ILE A 319 5.01 -7.65 3.40
CA ILE A 319 5.57 -9.01 3.32
C ILE A 319 5.46 -9.69 4.69
N GLU A 320 5.00 -10.92 4.68
CA GLU A 320 4.99 -11.79 5.86
C GLU A 320 6.23 -12.67 5.87
N THR A 321 7.01 -12.58 6.96
CA THR A 321 8.15 -13.47 7.22
C THR A 321 7.73 -14.63 8.11
N GLN A 322 8.58 -15.66 8.18
CA GLN A 322 8.46 -16.78 9.12
C GLN A 322 9.70 -16.78 10.01
N ALA A 323 9.51 -16.74 11.33
CA ALA A 323 10.59 -16.71 12.31
C ALA A 323 11.64 -15.61 12.06
N GLY A 324 11.22 -14.45 11.56
CA GLY A 324 12.11 -13.31 11.27
C GLY A 324 13.04 -13.49 10.07
N ASP A 325 12.85 -14.54 9.24
CA ASP A 325 13.75 -14.81 8.11
C ASP A 325 13.58 -13.79 6.98
N LEU A 326 14.49 -12.81 6.94
CA LEU A 326 14.59 -11.82 5.86
C LEU A 326 15.33 -12.37 4.62
N SER A 327 16.00 -13.52 4.73
CA SER A 327 16.80 -14.12 3.64
C SER A 327 15.97 -15.01 2.71
N ALA A 328 14.71 -15.26 3.03
CA ALA A 328 13.78 -16.00 2.18
C ALA A 328 13.59 -15.32 0.82
N TYR A 329 13.13 -16.07 -0.17
CA TYR A 329 13.18 -15.64 -1.58
C TYR A 329 12.32 -14.41 -1.86
N ILE A 330 11.06 -14.38 -1.44
CA ILE A 330 10.17 -13.24 -1.67
C ILE A 330 10.61 -12.00 -0.86
N PRO A 331 10.90 -12.08 0.46
CA PRO A 331 11.44 -10.96 1.22
C PRO A 331 12.65 -10.29 0.56
N THR A 332 13.67 -11.06 0.19
CA THR A 332 14.90 -10.56 -0.45
C THR A 332 14.60 -9.80 -1.74
N ASN A 333 13.73 -10.34 -2.58
CA ASN A 333 13.34 -9.71 -3.84
C ASN A 333 12.66 -8.35 -3.57
N VAL A 334 11.68 -8.30 -2.67
CA VAL A 334 10.91 -7.07 -2.44
C VAL A 334 11.74 -6.00 -1.72
N ILE A 335 12.63 -6.37 -0.78
CA ILE A 335 13.61 -5.46 -0.17
C ILE A 335 14.48 -4.78 -1.24
N SER A 336 14.89 -5.52 -2.28
CA SER A 336 15.73 -4.97 -3.35
C SER A 336 14.98 -4.01 -4.29
N ILE A 337 13.67 -4.22 -4.47
CA ILE A 337 12.81 -3.40 -5.35
C ILE A 337 12.39 -2.10 -4.67
N THR A 338 12.23 -2.10 -3.34
CA THR A 338 11.69 -0.97 -2.57
C THR A 338 12.75 0.06 -2.19
N ASP A 339 12.32 1.27 -1.84
CA ASP A 339 13.16 2.39 -1.43
C ASP A 339 13.47 2.39 0.08
N GLY A 340 13.21 1.27 0.73
CA GLY A 340 13.42 1.06 2.15
C GLY A 340 12.46 0.04 2.73
N GLN A 341 12.62 -0.24 4.02
CA GLN A 341 11.77 -1.17 4.75
C GLN A 341 11.56 -0.75 6.21
N ILE A 342 10.35 -1.00 6.69
CA ILE A 342 9.94 -0.97 8.09
C ILE A 342 9.90 -2.41 8.58
N TYR A 343 10.89 -2.82 9.37
CA TYR A 343 10.99 -4.16 9.92
C TYR A 343 10.35 -4.23 11.31
N LEU A 344 9.34 -5.10 11.45
CA LEU A 344 8.64 -5.36 12.70
C LEU A 344 9.11 -6.68 13.30
N GLU A 345 9.64 -6.61 14.51
CA GLU A 345 10.26 -7.71 15.21
C GLU A 345 9.33 -8.31 16.27
N THR A 346 9.23 -9.64 16.29
CA THR A 346 8.34 -10.38 17.20
C THR A 346 8.72 -10.19 18.67
N ASP A 347 10.02 -10.16 18.98
CA ASP A 347 10.51 -9.99 20.35
C ASP A 347 10.16 -8.62 20.92
N LEU A 348 10.27 -7.55 20.12
CA LEU A 348 9.83 -6.21 20.49
C LEU A 348 8.32 -6.16 20.73
N PHE A 349 7.55 -6.83 19.87
CA PHE A 349 6.09 -6.90 20.02
C PHE A 349 5.69 -7.59 21.33
N ASN A 350 6.33 -8.71 21.67
CA ASN A 350 6.10 -9.47 22.88
C ASN A 350 6.58 -8.72 24.12
N ALA A 351 7.64 -7.91 24.01
CA ALA A 351 8.11 -7.00 25.07
C ALA A 351 7.20 -5.77 25.28
N GLY A 352 6.08 -5.66 24.52
CA GLY A 352 5.12 -4.56 24.66
C GLY A 352 5.56 -3.26 23.97
N ILE A 353 6.61 -3.28 23.15
CA ILE A 353 7.02 -2.15 22.33
C ILE A 353 6.16 -2.13 21.05
N ARG A 354 5.27 -1.16 20.96
CA ARG A 354 4.32 -1.04 19.84
C ARG A 354 4.26 0.41 19.34
N PRO A 355 4.55 0.63 18.01
CA PRO A 355 4.89 -0.38 17.01
C PRO A 355 6.20 -1.11 17.31
N ALA A 356 6.27 -2.40 16.93
CA ALA A 356 7.41 -3.28 17.18
C ALA A 356 8.57 -3.03 16.20
N LEU A 357 8.89 -1.76 15.99
CA LEU A 357 9.82 -1.28 14.97
C LEU A 357 11.28 -1.55 15.38
N ASN A 358 11.98 -2.37 14.62
CA ASN A 358 13.43 -2.48 14.75
C ASN A 358 14.12 -1.33 14.01
N VAL A 359 14.58 -0.31 14.75
CA VAL A 359 15.22 0.89 14.17
C VAL A 359 16.55 0.58 13.48
N GLY A 360 17.25 -0.50 13.89
CA GLY A 360 18.53 -0.89 13.30
C GLY A 360 18.39 -1.48 11.90
N LEU A 361 17.37 -2.32 11.69
CA LEU A 361 17.10 -3.01 10.42
C LEU A 361 16.14 -2.25 9.50
N SER A 362 15.48 -1.23 10.01
CA SER A 362 14.58 -0.39 9.24
C SER A 362 15.32 0.78 8.59
N VAL A 363 15.03 1.03 7.33
CA VAL A 363 15.72 2.03 6.50
C VAL A 363 14.73 2.73 5.59
N SER A 364 14.81 4.06 5.50
CA SER A 364 14.22 4.84 4.40
C SER A 364 15.34 5.43 3.56
N ARG A 365 15.40 5.09 2.27
CA ARG A 365 16.42 5.64 1.34
C ARG A 365 16.14 7.09 0.95
N VAL A 366 14.89 7.54 1.09
CA VAL A 366 14.50 8.94 0.93
C VAL A 366 14.88 9.76 2.17
N GLY A 367 14.67 9.18 3.34
CA GLY A 367 15.11 9.75 4.62
C GLY A 367 14.52 11.14 4.89
N SER A 368 15.34 12.04 5.40
CA SER A 368 14.90 13.36 5.85
C SER A 368 14.37 14.28 4.74
N ALA A 369 14.51 13.93 3.45
CA ALA A 369 13.85 14.65 2.36
C ALA A 369 12.30 14.50 2.43
N ALA A 370 11.84 13.38 3.00
CA ALA A 370 10.43 13.10 3.26
C ALA A 370 9.97 13.57 4.66
N GLN A 371 10.63 14.54 5.27
CA GLN A 371 10.22 15.12 6.56
C GLN A 371 9.93 16.61 6.43
N THR A 372 9.00 17.11 7.25
CA THR A 372 8.87 18.55 7.47
C THR A 372 10.15 19.07 8.16
N LYS A 373 10.49 20.34 7.97
CA LYS A 373 11.65 20.94 8.64
C LYS A 373 11.56 20.81 10.16
N ALA A 374 10.36 21.02 10.74
CA ALA A 374 10.13 20.86 12.18
C ALA A 374 10.44 19.44 12.66
N MET A 375 9.96 18.40 11.94
CA MET A 375 10.26 17.03 12.29
C MET A 375 11.76 16.73 12.15
N LYS A 376 12.40 17.19 11.08
CA LYS A 376 13.84 17.02 10.86
C LYS A 376 14.69 17.66 11.99
N GLN A 377 14.26 18.82 12.51
CA GLN A 377 14.95 19.51 13.61
C GLN A 377 14.92 18.69 14.91
N VAL A 378 13.81 18.03 15.21
CA VAL A 378 13.69 17.21 16.43
C VAL A 378 14.17 15.76 16.25
N ALA A 379 14.01 15.17 15.06
CA ALA A 379 14.35 13.77 14.83
C ALA A 379 15.84 13.53 14.49
N GLY A 380 16.59 14.59 14.19
CA GLY A 380 17.97 14.46 13.67
C GLY A 380 18.93 13.67 14.57
N ARG A 381 18.78 13.76 15.89
CA ARG A 381 19.58 13.02 16.88
C ARG A 381 18.94 11.72 17.36
N LEU A 382 17.62 11.58 17.19
CA LEU A 382 16.84 10.50 17.77
C LEU A 382 17.34 9.10 17.41
N ARG A 383 17.73 8.91 16.14
CA ARG A 383 18.25 7.63 15.65
C ARG A 383 19.59 7.27 16.29
N LEU A 384 20.47 8.26 16.48
CA LEU A 384 21.76 8.07 17.12
C LEU A 384 21.58 7.75 18.61
N ASP A 385 20.71 8.50 19.31
CA ASP A 385 20.44 8.29 20.74
C ASP A 385 19.85 6.89 21.00
N LEU A 386 18.96 6.42 20.12
CA LEU A 386 18.40 5.06 20.21
C LEU A 386 19.42 3.96 19.87
N ALA A 387 20.35 4.20 18.93
CA ALA A 387 21.41 3.25 18.63
C ALA A 387 22.35 3.11 19.85
N GLN A 388 22.79 4.22 20.43
CA GLN A 388 23.59 4.24 21.64
C GLN A 388 22.87 3.59 22.83
N TYR A 389 21.60 3.88 23.01
CA TYR A 389 20.77 3.23 24.04
C TYR A 389 20.78 1.71 23.89
N ARG A 390 20.61 1.17 22.68
CA ARG A 390 20.60 -0.28 22.43
C ARG A 390 21.92 -0.93 22.79
N GLU A 391 23.03 -0.32 22.41
CA GLU A 391 24.37 -0.79 22.76
C GLU A 391 24.56 -0.80 24.29
N LEU A 392 24.21 0.31 24.95
CA LEU A 392 24.33 0.42 26.41
C LEU A 392 23.38 -0.53 27.14
N ALA A 393 22.16 -0.73 26.65
CA ALA A 393 21.21 -1.66 27.24
C ALA A 393 21.68 -3.11 27.15
N ALA A 394 22.35 -3.50 26.06
CA ALA A 394 22.96 -4.81 25.92
C ALA A 394 24.09 -5.02 26.97
N PHE A 395 24.93 -4.01 27.19
CA PHE A 395 25.96 -4.06 28.24
C PHE A 395 25.37 -4.07 29.66
N ALA A 396 24.31 -3.29 29.88
CA ALA A 396 23.67 -3.22 31.21
C ALA A 396 23.06 -4.54 31.68
N GLN A 397 22.79 -5.48 30.79
CA GLN A 397 22.34 -6.85 31.17
C GLN A 397 23.42 -7.62 31.91
N PHE A 398 24.71 -7.28 31.75
CA PHE A 398 25.84 -7.94 32.46
C PHE A 398 26.20 -7.29 33.78
N GLY A 399 25.57 -6.17 34.17
CA GLY A 399 25.74 -5.48 35.45
C GLY A 399 25.70 -3.97 35.34
N THR A 400 24.81 -3.33 36.10
CA THR A 400 24.62 -1.85 36.10
C THR A 400 25.46 -1.12 37.12
N SER A 401 26.12 -1.86 38.06
CA SER A 401 26.80 -1.28 39.21
C SER A 401 28.06 -0.47 38.88
N GLU A 402 28.64 -0.66 37.69
CA GLU A 402 29.90 -0.01 37.27
C GLU A 402 29.70 1.14 36.27
N LEU A 403 28.44 1.46 35.89
CA LEU A 403 28.17 2.53 34.96
C LEU A 403 28.40 3.91 35.60
N ASP A 404 29.14 4.77 34.93
CA ASP A 404 29.29 6.17 35.33
C ASP A 404 27.96 6.94 35.21
N LYS A 405 27.91 8.14 35.83
CA LYS A 405 26.69 8.96 35.85
C LYS A 405 26.22 9.38 34.45
N ALA A 406 27.14 9.64 33.55
CA ALA A 406 26.79 10.10 32.18
C ALA A 406 26.17 8.96 31.36
N THR A 407 26.78 7.77 31.42
CA THR A 407 26.27 6.56 30.76
C THR A 407 24.91 6.13 31.32
N ARG A 408 24.71 6.25 32.67
CA ARG A 408 23.40 5.99 33.29
C ARG A 408 22.34 6.98 32.81
N ALA A 409 22.64 8.27 32.78
CA ALA A 409 21.71 9.30 32.30
C ALA A 409 21.33 9.07 30.81
N GLN A 410 22.28 8.61 30.01
CA GLN A 410 22.07 8.29 28.60
C GLN A 410 21.17 7.05 28.44
N LEU A 411 21.36 6.02 29.26
CA LEU A 411 20.53 4.83 29.29
C LEU A 411 19.09 5.17 29.70
N GLU A 412 18.93 5.98 30.74
CA GLU A 412 17.62 6.40 31.24
C GLU A 412 16.89 7.26 30.18
N ARG A 413 17.56 8.20 29.54
CA ARG A 413 16.99 9.00 28.45
C ARG A 413 16.54 8.14 27.27
N GLY A 414 17.38 7.20 26.83
CA GLY A 414 17.03 6.26 25.77
C GLY A 414 15.80 5.41 26.09
N GLN A 415 15.66 5.00 27.37
CA GLN A 415 14.46 4.32 27.84
C GLN A 415 13.22 5.21 27.74
N ARG A 416 13.27 6.52 28.17
CA ARG A 416 12.16 7.46 28.03
C ARG A 416 11.79 7.70 26.58
N ILE A 417 12.79 7.86 25.72
CA ILE A 417 12.55 8.00 24.26
C ILE A 417 11.83 6.77 23.71
N THR A 418 12.22 5.56 24.11
CA THR A 418 11.55 4.32 23.72
C THR A 418 10.09 4.30 24.18
N GLU A 419 9.81 4.76 25.40
CA GLU A 419 8.43 4.88 25.92
C GLU A 419 7.61 5.93 25.14
N VAL A 420 8.19 7.08 24.82
CA VAL A 420 7.54 8.13 23.99
C VAL A 420 7.17 7.61 22.61
N LEU A 421 8.01 6.75 22.01
CA LEU A 421 7.76 6.21 20.67
C LEU A 421 6.65 5.14 20.63
N LYS A 422 6.25 4.60 21.79
CA LYS A 422 5.08 3.72 21.85
C LYS A 422 3.81 4.49 21.52
N GLN A 423 2.92 3.83 20.82
CA GLN A 423 1.64 4.40 20.39
C GLN A 423 0.59 3.31 20.26
N THR A 424 -0.63 3.60 20.70
CA THR A 424 -1.77 2.69 20.53
C THR A 424 -2.22 2.68 19.08
N GLN A 425 -2.65 1.52 18.57
CA GLN A 425 -3.19 1.42 17.22
C GLN A 425 -4.50 2.19 17.06
N TYR A 426 -4.76 2.68 15.87
CA TYR A 426 -5.93 3.49 15.49
C TYR A 426 -6.02 4.83 16.22
N ALA A 427 -4.88 5.34 16.65
CA ALA A 427 -4.74 6.65 17.27
C ALA A 427 -3.57 7.43 16.63
N PRO A 428 -3.65 7.73 15.34
CA PRO A 428 -2.62 8.52 14.68
C PRO A 428 -2.55 9.93 15.27
N MET A 429 -1.34 10.48 15.32
CA MET A 429 -1.04 11.78 15.92
C MET A 429 -0.60 12.78 14.84
N SER A 430 -1.14 14.00 14.91
CA SER A 430 -0.73 15.06 14.00
C SER A 430 0.74 15.47 14.20
N VAL A 431 1.37 15.99 13.14
CA VAL A 431 2.82 16.26 13.12
C VAL A 431 3.25 17.27 14.18
N GLU A 432 2.44 18.29 14.46
CA GLU A 432 2.75 19.29 15.51
C GLU A 432 2.78 18.67 16.90
N LYS A 433 1.87 17.74 17.20
CA LYS A 433 1.88 17.00 18.47
C LYS A 433 3.10 16.10 18.58
N GLN A 434 3.43 15.39 17.51
CA GLN A 434 4.64 14.56 17.46
C GLN A 434 5.89 15.40 17.71
N VAL A 435 6.01 16.56 17.04
CA VAL A 435 7.16 17.46 17.19
C VAL A 435 7.28 17.96 18.64
N MET A 436 6.16 18.36 19.27
CA MET A 436 6.19 18.87 20.66
C MET A 436 6.66 17.80 21.65
N ILE A 437 6.15 16.58 21.59
CA ILE A 437 6.56 15.52 22.53
C ILE A 437 7.99 15.02 22.27
N LEU A 438 8.38 14.88 21.02
CA LEU A 438 9.75 14.52 20.66
C LEU A 438 10.74 15.61 21.09
N TYR A 439 10.38 16.88 20.90
CA TYR A 439 11.17 18.00 21.40
C TYR A 439 11.38 17.91 22.92
N ALA A 440 10.31 17.63 23.68
CA ALA A 440 10.41 17.45 25.11
C ALA A 440 11.35 16.27 25.49
N ALA A 441 11.23 15.14 24.79
CA ALA A 441 12.03 13.96 25.08
C ALA A 441 13.53 14.17 24.83
N ILE A 442 13.91 14.72 23.66
CA ILE A 442 15.32 14.91 23.30
C ILE A 442 16.02 16.02 24.10
N ASN A 443 15.27 17.01 24.59
CA ASN A 443 15.83 18.10 25.39
C ASN A 443 15.79 17.84 26.92
N GLY A 444 15.52 16.59 27.34
CA GLY A 444 15.66 16.17 28.73
C GLY A 444 14.51 16.55 29.66
N TYR A 445 13.37 17.05 29.12
CA TYR A 445 12.21 17.37 29.94
C TYR A 445 11.53 16.15 30.57
N LEU A 446 11.87 14.93 30.10
CA LEU A 446 11.36 13.68 30.62
C LEU A 446 12.37 12.91 31.51
N ASP A 447 13.58 13.44 31.73
CA ASP A 447 14.66 12.72 32.42
C ASP A 447 14.28 12.32 33.87
N ASP A 448 13.47 13.12 34.56
CA ASP A 448 12.95 12.88 35.90
C ASP A 448 11.57 12.20 35.93
N VAL A 449 10.98 11.90 34.76
CA VAL A 449 9.66 11.25 34.64
C VAL A 449 9.84 9.73 34.71
N PRO A 450 9.16 9.00 35.65
CA PRO A 450 9.17 7.54 35.65
C PRO A 450 8.68 6.96 34.32
N GLY A 451 9.29 5.84 33.87
CA GLY A 451 8.96 5.25 32.57
C GLY A 451 7.47 4.90 32.38
N ASP A 452 6.82 4.41 33.42
CA ASP A 452 5.39 4.08 33.46
C ASP A 452 4.47 5.32 33.39
N LYS A 453 5.00 6.52 33.68
CA LYS A 453 4.28 7.79 33.65
C LYS A 453 4.46 8.60 32.35
N VAL A 454 5.35 8.15 31.45
CA VAL A 454 5.65 8.86 30.20
C VAL A 454 4.40 9.05 29.32
N GLY A 455 3.54 8.03 29.19
CA GLY A 455 2.29 8.14 28.44
C GLY A 455 1.29 9.15 29.07
N ALA A 456 1.23 9.20 30.40
CA ALA A 456 0.41 10.20 31.11
C ALA A 456 0.97 11.61 30.93
N PHE A 457 2.30 11.77 30.97
CA PHE A 457 2.97 13.05 30.71
C PHE A 457 2.63 13.55 29.29
N GLU A 458 2.77 12.69 28.27
CA GLU A 458 2.44 13.02 26.89
C GLU A 458 0.98 13.49 26.73
N ALA A 459 0.03 12.74 27.26
CA ALA A 459 -1.39 13.07 27.16
C ALA A 459 -1.72 14.39 27.86
N ASN A 460 -1.14 14.65 29.03
CA ASN A 460 -1.36 15.88 29.76
C ASN A 460 -0.65 17.08 29.11
N LEU A 461 0.56 16.91 28.59
CA LEU A 461 1.27 17.93 27.83
C LEU A 461 0.44 18.39 26.63
N HIS A 462 -0.10 17.47 25.84
CA HIS A 462 -0.92 17.83 24.68
C HIS A 462 -2.18 18.59 25.08
N ARG A 463 -2.88 18.15 26.14
CA ARG A 463 -4.05 18.90 26.65
C ARG A 463 -3.69 20.31 27.13
N PHE A 464 -2.57 20.43 27.85
CA PHE A 464 -2.08 21.72 28.32
C PHE A 464 -1.74 22.67 27.14
N MET A 465 -1.03 22.15 26.14
CA MET A 465 -0.68 22.92 24.93
C MET A 465 -1.91 23.35 24.14
N GLU A 466 -2.91 22.49 24.01
CA GLU A 466 -4.16 22.83 23.32
C GLU A 466 -4.99 23.88 24.07
N ALA A 467 -5.01 23.81 25.41
CA ALA A 467 -5.78 24.72 26.24
C ALA A 467 -5.12 26.09 26.42
N ASN A 468 -3.81 26.13 26.69
CA ASN A 468 -3.11 27.35 27.11
C ASN A 468 -2.25 27.98 25.99
N HIS A 469 -1.74 27.16 25.05
CA HIS A 469 -0.81 27.63 24.00
C HIS A 469 -1.17 27.10 22.60
N PRO A 470 -2.45 27.16 22.17
CA PRO A 470 -2.90 26.59 20.89
C PRO A 470 -2.21 27.20 19.67
N GLU A 471 -1.69 28.44 19.80
CA GLU A 471 -0.97 29.13 18.75
C GLU A 471 0.35 28.46 18.37
N ILE A 472 1.03 27.77 19.31
CA ILE A 472 2.30 27.08 19.07
C ILE A 472 2.05 25.92 18.10
N GLY A 473 1.09 25.05 18.40
CA GLY A 473 0.73 23.93 17.53
C GLY A 473 0.28 24.40 16.15
N LYS A 474 -0.59 25.41 16.09
CA LYS A 474 -1.06 26.00 14.81
C LYS A 474 0.09 26.59 13.98
N LYS A 475 1.08 27.24 14.61
CA LYS A 475 2.25 27.77 13.91
C LYS A 475 3.13 26.65 13.37
N ILE A 476 3.41 25.60 14.16
CA ILE A 476 4.17 24.43 13.71
C ILE A 476 3.48 23.76 12.52
N ALA A 477 2.17 23.51 12.60
CA ALA A 477 1.40 22.89 11.53
C ALA A 477 1.43 23.71 10.23
N LYS A 478 1.33 25.05 10.34
CA LYS A 478 1.30 25.96 9.19
C LYS A 478 2.68 26.20 8.58
N GLN A 479 3.69 26.48 9.41
CA GLN A 479 5.04 26.82 8.94
C GLN A 479 5.89 25.58 8.63
N LYS A 480 5.52 24.45 9.23
CA LYS A 480 6.25 23.16 9.11
C LYS A 480 7.73 23.27 9.52
N GLU A 481 8.06 24.26 10.37
CA GLU A 481 9.41 24.59 10.83
C GLU A 481 9.35 25.10 12.28
N LEU A 482 10.35 24.75 13.09
CA LEU A 482 10.60 25.36 14.40
C LEU A 482 11.51 26.56 14.22
N THR A 483 10.89 27.76 14.07
CA THR A 483 11.67 28.99 14.08
C THR A 483 12.16 29.29 15.50
N PRO A 484 13.22 30.09 15.69
CA PRO A 484 13.70 30.46 17.03
C PRO A 484 12.59 31.02 17.94
N GLU A 485 11.66 31.81 17.40
CA GLU A 485 10.51 32.33 18.14
C GLU A 485 9.58 31.23 18.64
N ILE A 486 9.27 30.24 17.76
CA ILE A 486 8.40 29.12 18.11
C ILE A 486 9.09 28.23 19.12
N GLU A 487 10.39 28.00 18.95
CA GLU A 487 11.20 27.17 19.86
C GLU A 487 11.26 27.78 21.26
N GLU A 488 11.50 29.07 21.38
CA GLU A 488 11.50 29.77 22.70
C GLU A 488 10.14 29.68 23.40
N LYS A 489 9.04 29.87 22.65
CA LYS A 489 7.69 29.73 23.20
C LYS A 489 7.41 28.28 23.63
N LEU A 490 7.83 27.31 22.82
CA LEU A 490 7.68 25.90 23.14
C LEU A 490 8.46 25.53 24.40
N LYS A 491 9.70 25.99 24.56
CA LYS A 491 10.53 25.80 25.77
C LYS A 491 9.84 26.39 27.01
N ALA A 492 9.32 27.61 26.89
CA ALA A 492 8.62 28.28 27.98
C ALA A 492 7.36 27.52 28.39
N ALA A 493 6.53 27.11 27.41
CA ALA A 493 5.29 26.36 27.64
C ALA A 493 5.52 25.00 28.27
N ILE A 494 6.53 24.23 27.77
CA ILE A 494 6.88 22.92 28.39
C ILE A 494 7.40 23.11 29.80
N SER A 495 8.20 24.16 30.07
CA SER A 495 8.73 24.44 31.41
C SER A 495 7.61 24.88 32.37
N GLU A 496 6.61 25.61 31.90
CA GLU A 496 5.41 25.99 32.64
C GLU A 496 4.59 24.74 33.01
N PHE A 497 4.30 23.90 32.00
CA PHE A 497 3.60 22.63 32.21
C PHE A 497 4.29 21.77 33.26
N LYS A 498 5.61 21.63 33.15
CA LYS A 498 6.41 20.79 34.04
C LYS A 498 6.37 21.26 35.51
N LYS A 499 6.31 22.56 35.77
CA LYS A 499 6.17 23.13 37.13
C LYS A 499 4.82 22.79 37.78
N GLY A 500 3.77 22.66 37.00
CA GLY A 500 2.44 22.29 37.47
C GLY A 500 2.13 20.81 37.46
N TRP A 501 2.99 19.99 36.85
CA TRP A 501 2.78 18.55 36.69
C TRP A 501 3.42 17.79 37.85
N ALA A 502 2.57 17.28 38.75
CA ALA A 502 3.01 16.41 39.87
C ALA A 502 3.07 14.95 39.39
N VAL A 503 4.16 14.24 39.68
CA VAL A 503 4.40 12.82 39.33
C VAL A 503 3.48 11.89 40.10
#